data_42e9cf13750a1388239f2390ab8074fc
#
_entry.id   42e9cf13750a1388239f2390ab8074fc
#
_cell.length_a   1.000
_cell.length_b   1.000
_cell.length_c   1.000
_cell.angle_alpha   90.00
_cell.angle_beta   90.00
_cell.angle_gamma   90.00
#
_symmetry.space_group_name_H-M   'P 1'
#
loop_
_entity.id
_entity.type
_entity.pdbx_description
1 polymer ?
#
loop_
_entity_poly.entity_id
_entity_poly.type
_entity_poly.pdbx_seq_one_letter_code
_entity_poly.pdbx_strand_id
1 'polypeptide(L)'
;MGAFDIDGAKRRLAAGGGGYEVVHTSPGLEIGVYVLVAPEPDRQSPHAFDEIYVVLDGEGDIEVDGEKRRVTKDEAVFVPAHADHRFSGYETLALLVVFNGPHTATKYDG
;
A
#
# COMPACT_ATOMS: atom_id res chain seq x y z
N MET A 1 -4.86 21.72 -10.33
CA MET A 1 -4.18 20.44 -10.64
C MET A 1 -3.09 20.21 -9.62
N GLY A 2 -2.95 18.97 -9.15
CA GLY A 2 -1.84 18.56 -8.30
C GLY A 2 -0.94 17.57 -9.04
N ALA A 3 0.34 17.59 -8.72
CA ALA A 3 1.30 16.61 -9.17
C ALA A 3 2.16 16.19 -7.99
N PHE A 4 2.55 14.93 -7.92
CA PHE A 4 3.31 14.42 -6.78
C PHE A 4 4.37 13.43 -7.25
N ASP A 5 5.48 13.41 -6.51
CA ASP A 5 6.65 12.63 -6.85
C ASP A 5 6.61 11.25 -6.17
N ILE A 6 6.07 10.27 -6.88
CA ILE A 6 5.94 8.90 -6.38
C ILE A 6 7.33 8.27 -6.16
N ASP A 7 8.25 8.47 -7.10
CA ASP A 7 9.59 7.90 -7.01
C ASP A 7 10.37 8.46 -5.80
N GLY A 8 10.25 9.77 -5.57
CA GLY A 8 10.89 10.40 -4.40
C GLY A 8 10.35 9.84 -3.08
N ALA A 9 9.03 9.68 -2.96
CA ALA A 9 8.42 9.07 -1.78
C ALA A 9 8.91 7.64 -1.57
N LYS A 10 8.95 6.86 -2.64
CA LYS A 10 9.44 5.48 -2.60
C LYS A 10 10.89 5.42 -2.08
N ARG A 11 11.75 6.29 -2.59
CA ARG A 11 13.17 6.32 -2.18
C ARG A 11 13.34 6.70 -0.72
N ARG A 12 12.61 7.71 -0.25
CA ARG A 12 12.66 8.13 1.16
C ARG A 12 12.25 7.01 2.09
N LEU A 13 11.16 6.32 1.76
CA LEU A 13 10.65 5.22 2.56
C LEU A 13 11.61 4.03 2.58
N ALA A 14 12.15 3.67 1.42
CA ALA A 14 13.12 2.57 1.34
C ALA A 14 14.38 2.87 2.16
N ALA A 15 14.89 4.09 2.07
CA ALA A 15 16.06 4.52 2.84
C ALA A 15 15.81 4.50 4.34
N GLY A 16 14.56 4.76 4.75
CA GLY A 16 14.15 4.76 6.16
C GLY A 16 13.71 3.40 6.71
N GLY A 17 13.84 2.32 5.92
CA GLY A 17 13.47 0.98 6.37
C GLY A 17 12.01 0.61 6.16
N GLY A 18 11.29 1.36 5.34
CA GLY A 18 9.89 1.12 5.02
C GLY A 18 8.95 2.14 5.68
N GLY A 19 7.68 2.06 5.35
CA GLY A 19 6.65 2.93 5.89
C GLY A 19 5.63 3.36 4.85
N TYR A 20 4.78 4.29 5.22
CA TYR A 20 3.70 4.81 4.38
C TYR A 20 3.76 6.34 4.32
N GLU A 21 3.68 6.89 3.13
CA GLU A 21 3.66 8.34 2.91
C GLU A 21 2.47 8.71 2.05
N VAL A 22 1.61 9.60 2.55
CA VAL A 22 0.48 10.14 1.78
C VAL A 22 1.03 11.19 0.82
N VAL A 23 0.75 11.03 -0.45
CA VAL A 23 1.17 11.97 -1.50
C VAL A 23 0.01 12.83 -2.01
N HIS A 24 -1.22 12.40 -1.78
CA HIS A 24 -2.42 13.18 -2.11
C HIS A 24 -3.57 12.77 -1.20
N THR A 25 -4.35 13.74 -0.74
CA THR A 25 -5.61 13.48 -0.05
C THR A 25 -6.65 14.52 -0.42
N SER A 26 -7.87 14.05 -0.59
CA SER A 26 -9.05 14.86 -0.88
C SER A 26 -10.28 14.12 -0.32
N PRO A 27 -11.48 14.73 -0.27
CA PRO A 27 -12.64 14.06 0.30
C PRO A 27 -13.00 12.71 -0.34
N GLY A 28 -12.69 12.53 -1.62
CA GLY A 28 -13.04 11.29 -2.34
C GLY A 28 -11.86 10.38 -2.63
N LEU A 29 -10.64 10.75 -2.22
CA LEU A 29 -9.46 10.00 -2.68
C LEU A 29 -8.27 10.22 -1.76
N GLU A 30 -7.57 9.14 -1.45
CA GLU A 30 -6.23 9.22 -0.87
C GLU A 30 -5.29 8.38 -1.71
N ILE A 31 -4.10 8.93 -2.00
CA ILE A 31 -3.03 8.21 -2.68
C ILE A 31 -1.81 8.23 -1.78
N GLY A 32 -1.21 7.07 -1.56
CA GLY A 32 0.00 6.92 -0.76
C GLY A 32 1.00 6.00 -1.42
N VAL A 33 2.21 6.04 -0.91
CA VAL A 33 3.27 5.10 -1.26
C VAL A 33 3.58 4.27 -0.02
N TYR A 34 3.58 2.96 -0.16
CA TYR A 34 3.81 2.01 0.92
C TYR A 34 5.01 1.14 0.56
N VAL A 35 6.03 1.16 1.41
CA VAL A 35 7.23 0.36 1.19
C VAL A 35 7.41 -0.59 2.36
N LEU A 36 7.54 -1.86 2.05
CA LEU A 36 7.78 -2.93 3.01
C LEU A 36 9.19 -3.47 2.80
N VAL A 37 9.97 -3.52 3.88
CA VAL A 37 11.36 -3.99 3.86
C VAL A 37 11.50 -5.13 4.87
N ALA A 38 11.88 -6.31 4.41
CA ALA A 38 12.12 -7.46 5.28
C ALA A 38 13.25 -7.15 6.29
N PRO A 39 13.19 -7.69 7.51
CA PRO A 39 12.25 -8.69 8.00
C PRO A 39 10.95 -8.12 8.60
N GLU A 40 10.73 -6.80 8.51
CA GLU A 40 9.52 -6.20 9.07
C GLU A 40 8.27 -6.75 8.39
N PRO A 41 7.30 -7.25 9.17
CA PRO A 41 6.04 -7.74 8.60
C PRO A 41 5.11 -6.61 8.22
N ASP A 42 4.16 -6.91 7.36
CA ASP A 42 3.04 -6.03 7.07
C ASP A 42 2.06 -6.09 8.25
N ARG A 43 1.85 -4.96 8.92
CA ARG A 43 1.04 -4.86 10.14
C ARG A 43 -0.29 -4.15 9.90
N GLN A 44 -0.80 -4.22 8.70
CA GLN A 44 -2.05 -3.55 8.35
C GLN A 44 -3.26 -4.16 9.05
N SER A 45 -4.26 -3.31 9.30
CA SER A 45 -5.61 -3.71 9.71
C SER A 45 -6.58 -3.49 8.55
N PRO A 46 -7.74 -4.16 8.53
CA PRO A 46 -8.75 -3.89 7.51
C PRO A 46 -9.16 -2.41 7.48
N HIS A 47 -9.48 -1.89 6.30
CA HIS A 47 -9.83 -0.50 6.08
C HIS A 47 -11.30 -0.34 5.70
N ALA A 48 -11.87 0.83 6.03
CA ALA A 48 -13.27 1.13 5.73
C ALA A 48 -13.51 1.49 4.26
N PHE A 49 -12.45 1.64 3.46
CA PHE A 49 -12.53 2.04 2.06
C PHE A 49 -12.04 0.93 1.14
N ASP A 50 -12.56 0.91 -0.09
CA ASP A 50 -11.98 0.09 -1.15
C ASP A 50 -10.57 0.61 -1.44
N GLU A 51 -9.71 -0.31 -1.85
CA GLU A 51 -8.30 -0.02 -2.01
C GLU A 51 -7.74 -0.71 -3.24
N ILE A 52 -6.85 -0.03 -3.96
CA ILE A 52 -6.06 -0.63 -5.03
C ILE A 52 -4.60 -0.48 -4.69
N TYR A 53 -3.85 -1.58 -4.80
CA TYR A 53 -2.39 -1.56 -4.77
C TYR A 53 -1.85 -1.70 -6.18
N VAL A 54 -0.87 -0.89 -6.53
CA VAL A 54 -0.08 -1.06 -7.77
C VAL A 54 1.35 -1.35 -7.35
N VAL A 55 1.92 -2.44 -7.81
CA VAL A 55 3.31 -2.78 -7.48
C VAL A 55 4.24 -1.89 -8.30
N LEU A 56 5.00 -1.05 -7.60
CA LEU A 56 5.97 -0.13 -8.22
C LEU A 56 7.32 -0.81 -8.42
N ASP A 57 7.73 -1.60 -7.44
CA ASP A 57 9.02 -2.30 -7.43
C ASP A 57 8.96 -3.53 -6.55
N GLY A 58 9.77 -4.53 -6.89
CA GLY A 58 9.86 -5.76 -6.12
C GLY A 58 8.75 -6.73 -6.42
N GLU A 59 8.62 -7.73 -5.55
CA GLU A 59 7.58 -8.76 -5.64
C GLU A 59 7.27 -9.30 -4.26
N GLY A 60 6.11 -9.90 -4.12
CA GLY A 60 5.68 -10.51 -2.86
C GLY A 60 4.38 -11.27 -3.04
N ASP A 61 3.89 -11.82 -1.95
CA ASP A 61 2.57 -12.45 -1.91
C ASP A 61 1.58 -11.51 -1.27
N ILE A 62 0.36 -11.45 -1.79
CA ILE A 62 -0.76 -10.82 -1.11
C ILE A 62 -1.80 -11.87 -0.75
N GLU A 63 -2.31 -11.80 0.47
CA GLU A 63 -3.43 -12.61 0.92
C GLU A 63 -4.60 -11.69 1.21
N VAL A 64 -5.75 -11.97 0.62
CA VAL A 64 -7.00 -11.23 0.82
C VAL A 64 -8.07 -12.24 1.20
N ASP A 65 -8.62 -12.11 2.40
CA ASP A 65 -9.64 -13.02 2.95
C ASP A 65 -9.28 -14.51 2.78
N GLY A 66 -8.01 -14.84 3.01
CA GLY A 66 -7.51 -16.22 2.93
C GLY A 66 -7.06 -16.66 1.54
N GLU A 67 -7.29 -15.88 0.51
CA GLU A 67 -6.83 -16.18 -0.85
C GLU A 67 -5.48 -15.53 -1.10
N LYS A 68 -4.48 -16.32 -1.49
CA LYS A 68 -3.10 -15.87 -1.63
C LYS A 68 -2.66 -15.88 -3.08
N ARG A 69 -1.95 -14.81 -3.49
CA ARG A 69 -1.43 -14.67 -4.85
C ARG A 69 -0.09 -13.95 -4.85
N ARG A 70 0.82 -14.39 -5.71
CA ARG A 70 2.08 -13.69 -5.99
C ARG A 70 1.81 -12.48 -6.87
N VAL A 71 2.41 -11.33 -6.54
CA VAL A 71 2.32 -10.09 -7.32
C VAL A 71 3.72 -9.55 -7.61
N THR A 72 3.88 -9.00 -8.80
CA THR A 72 5.14 -8.48 -9.29
C THR A 72 4.95 -7.08 -9.86
N LYS A 73 6.06 -6.43 -10.22
CA LYS A 73 6.07 -5.07 -10.75
C LYS A 73 5.04 -4.88 -11.87
N ASP A 74 4.36 -3.75 -11.84
CA ASP A 74 3.32 -3.31 -12.78
C ASP A 74 1.99 -4.06 -12.68
N GLU A 75 1.84 -4.96 -11.70
CA GLU A 75 0.55 -5.57 -11.40
C GLU A 75 -0.23 -4.75 -10.38
N ALA A 76 -1.55 -4.82 -10.45
CA ALA A 76 -2.44 -4.16 -9.51
C ALA A 76 -3.36 -5.19 -8.85
N VAL A 77 -3.74 -4.90 -7.60
CA VAL A 77 -4.65 -5.74 -6.82
C VAL A 77 -5.75 -4.89 -6.21
N PHE A 78 -7.00 -5.33 -6.34
CA PHE A 78 -8.13 -4.71 -5.68
C PHE A 78 -8.39 -5.40 -4.34
N VAL A 79 -8.56 -4.60 -3.30
CA VAL A 79 -8.93 -5.06 -1.96
C VAL A 79 -10.23 -4.37 -1.56
N PRO A 80 -11.34 -5.12 -1.40
CA PRO A 80 -12.59 -4.51 -0.98
C PRO A 80 -12.54 -3.99 0.44
N ALA A 81 -13.38 -3.00 0.73
CA ALA A 81 -13.51 -2.46 2.09
C ALA A 81 -13.74 -3.59 3.10
N HIS A 82 -13.11 -3.45 4.26
CA HIS A 82 -13.20 -4.39 5.40
C HIS A 82 -12.55 -5.76 5.17
N ALA A 83 -12.01 -6.04 3.99
CA ALA A 83 -11.32 -7.32 3.75
C ALA A 83 -10.05 -7.42 4.58
N ASP A 84 -9.84 -8.58 5.17
CA ASP A 84 -8.59 -8.90 5.85
C ASP A 84 -7.52 -9.13 4.79
N HIS A 85 -6.39 -8.43 4.87
CA HIS A 85 -5.36 -8.52 3.85
C HIS A 85 -3.97 -8.29 4.41
N ARG A 86 -2.97 -8.91 3.77
CA ARG A 86 -1.57 -8.84 4.20
C ARG A 86 -0.62 -9.20 3.07
N PHE A 87 0.48 -8.46 2.99
CA PHE A 87 1.62 -8.84 2.15
C PHE A 87 2.62 -9.67 2.95
N SER A 88 3.29 -10.59 2.25
CA SER A 88 4.35 -11.42 2.82
C SER A 88 5.30 -11.88 1.71
N GLY A 89 6.37 -12.58 2.08
CA GLY A 89 7.28 -13.18 1.09
C GLY A 89 8.05 -12.19 0.22
N TYR A 90 8.28 -10.98 0.73
CA TYR A 90 9.03 -9.93 0.03
C TYR A 90 10.41 -9.72 0.66
N GLU A 91 11.34 -9.16 -0.11
CA GLU A 91 12.57 -8.56 0.41
C GLU A 91 12.36 -7.06 0.56
N THR A 92 12.08 -6.38 -0.54
CA THR A 92 11.60 -4.99 -0.57
C THR A 92 10.45 -4.93 -1.56
N LEU A 93 9.32 -4.41 -1.11
CA LEU A 93 8.12 -4.29 -1.94
C LEU A 93 7.61 -2.86 -1.85
N ALA A 94 7.56 -2.17 -2.99
CA ALA A 94 7.08 -0.80 -3.07
C ALA A 94 5.74 -0.76 -3.80
N LEU A 95 4.77 -0.09 -3.20
CA LEU A 95 3.38 -0.08 -3.64
C LEU A 95 2.86 1.35 -3.76
N LEU A 96 2.13 1.62 -4.83
CA LEU A 96 1.21 2.76 -4.88
C LEU A 96 -0.12 2.30 -4.31
N VAL A 97 -0.68 3.07 -3.39
CA VAL A 97 -1.94 2.72 -2.71
C VAL A 97 -2.96 3.78 -3.04
N VAL A 98 -4.14 3.35 -3.50
CA VAL A 98 -5.25 4.25 -3.81
C VAL A 98 -6.47 3.83 -2.99
N PHE A 99 -6.96 4.72 -2.14
CA PHE A 99 -8.20 4.55 -1.37
C PHE A 99 -9.28 5.46 -1.93
N ASN A 100 -10.54 5.03 -1.85
CA ASN A 100 -11.68 5.84 -2.28
C ASN A 100 -12.15 6.85 -1.23
N GLY A 101 -11.27 7.25 -0.35
CA GLY A 101 -11.52 8.25 0.68
C GLY A 101 -10.27 8.46 1.53
N PRO A 102 -10.23 9.50 2.37
CA PRO A 102 -9.04 9.80 3.17
C PRO A 102 -8.89 8.81 4.33
N HIS A 103 -8.31 7.67 4.06
CA HIS A 103 -8.09 6.57 5.00
C HIS A 103 -7.38 7.05 6.28
N THR A 104 -6.44 8.00 6.17
CA THR A 104 -5.73 8.55 7.32
C THR A 104 -6.62 9.39 8.24
N ALA A 105 -7.80 9.81 7.78
CA ALA A 105 -8.77 10.52 8.60
C ALA A 105 -9.63 9.55 9.44
N THR A 106 -9.54 8.25 9.21
CA THR A 106 -10.20 7.23 10.02
C THR A 106 -9.30 6.83 11.18
N LYS A 107 -9.78 5.98 12.05
CA LYS A 107 -9.01 5.50 13.19
C LYS A 107 -8.42 4.11 12.96
N TYR A 108 -8.22 3.75 11.71
CA TYR A 108 -7.61 2.48 11.36
C TYR A 108 -6.09 2.57 11.46
N ASP A 109 -5.49 1.52 11.93
CA ASP A 109 -4.06 1.35 11.99
C ASP A 109 -3.58 0.60 10.75
N GLY A 110 -2.69 1.16 10.05
CA GLY A 110 -2.11 0.48 8.90
C GLY A 110 -2.50 1.04 7.61
#